data_ec072761ffb99cca19f6e021d60d619c
#
_entry.id   ec072761ffb99cca19f6e021d60d619c
#
_cell.length_a   1.000
_cell.length_b   1.000
_cell.length_c   1.000
_cell.angle_alpha   90.00
_cell.angle_beta   90.00
_cell.angle_gamma   90.00
#
_symmetry.space_group_name_H-M   'P 1'
#
loop_
_entity.id
_entity.type
_entity.pdbx_description
1 polymer ?
#
loop_
_entity_poly.entity_id
_entity_poly.type
_entity_poly.pdbx_seq_one_letter_code
_entity_poly.pdbx_strand_id
1 'polypeptide(L)'
;VYSGYNFYDRKKAANVTHVNDPNGAWVNQEPHWVLIEDLIGGTYEMRRRHRRYLPQEVRELDESYDRRLARSVCPPFVQRLERMLAGMLTRKPVRLNDTPDLIREQLFDVDLMGNDLNMWTYETARKMIRYGHIGVLVDAPTAGTVGRPYWVTYTPRDILGWRSELSDGAQRLSMLRLSEKVTEPDGEFGEKVIDQIRVLTPGEFKIYQRKEKGDYEITDEGTTSTAEIPFSVAYSNRIGFLESRPPLEDIAELNLKAYQVQSDLDNQLHISAVPMLAFFGFPSAAEEVSAGPGEAIAFPAEGRAEYIEPGGNSFDAQFKRLDQIQQQINDLGLAAVLGQKLSAETAEAKRIDRSQGDSTMMSIAQQMQDMIDNSLRFHGEFLQDTRPGSCYVNRDFLGQRLDAPDIAALLQLYTAGTITQKTLLDRLADGEVLGDEFEVEEELEATQLDGLTAESESPQITPNQDQTTLPR
;
A
#
# COMPACT_ATOMS: atom_id res chain seq x y z
N VAL A 1 17.44 -24.81 25.96
CA VAL A 1 18.12 -24.41 24.72
C VAL A 1 17.03 -24.05 23.76
N TYR A 2 16.71 -22.77 23.63
CA TYR A 2 15.80 -22.24 22.62
C TYR A 2 16.41 -22.55 21.26
N SER A 3 15.87 -23.52 20.55
CA SER A 3 16.00 -23.62 19.10
C SER A 3 15.15 -22.49 18.53
N GLY A 4 15.65 -21.25 18.66
CA GLY A 4 15.05 -20.13 17.98
C GLY A 4 15.06 -20.41 16.49
N TYR A 5 13.90 -20.51 15.89
CA TYR A 5 13.77 -20.39 14.45
C TYR A 5 14.38 -19.02 14.09
N ASN A 6 15.55 -19.06 13.50
CA ASN A 6 16.27 -17.89 13.08
C ASN A 6 15.49 -17.32 11.87
N PHE A 7 14.64 -16.32 12.11
CA PHE A 7 13.90 -15.59 11.05
C PHE A 7 14.85 -15.04 9.98
N TYR A 8 16.12 -14.89 10.34
CA TYR A 8 17.20 -14.35 9.53
C TYR A 8 18.26 -15.41 9.17
N ASP A 9 17.81 -16.60 8.76
CA ASP A 9 18.74 -17.53 8.13
C ASP A 9 19.16 -16.90 6.80
N ARG A 10 20.27 -16.12 6.86
CA ARG A 10 20.87 -15.48 5.69
C ARG A 10 21.24 -16.60 4.73
N LYS A 11 20.36 -16.90 3.79
CA LYS A 11 20.75 -17.64 2.61
C LYS A 11 21.98 -16.93 2.07
N LYS A 12 23.14 -17.60 2.04
CA LYS A 12 24.36 -17.09 1.41
C LYS A 12 23.95 -16.53 0.06
N ALA A 13 24.39 -15.28 -0.25
CA ALA A 13 24.15 -14.67 -1.53
C ALA A 13 24.43 -15.70 -2.60
N ALA A 14 23.40 -16.19 -3.26
CA ALA A 14 23.54 -17.23 -4.28
C ALA A 14 24.37 -16.64 -5.40
N ASN A 15 25.39 -17.38 -5.84
CA ASN A 15 26.02 -17.07 -7.10
C ASN A 15 24.93 -17.14 -8.17
N VAL A 16 24.61 -16.00 -8.80
CA VAL A 16 23.62 -15.92 -9.87
C VAL A 16 24.18 -16.66 -11.09
N THR A 17 23.74 -17.91 -11.26
CA THR A 17 24.20 -18.78 -12.36
C THR A 17 23.09 -19.02 -13.38
N HIS A 18 21.84 -18.94 -12.97
CA HIS A 18 20.67 -19.16 -13.82
C HIS A 18 19.82 -17.89 -13.92
N VAL A 19 19.00 -17.81 -14.97
CA VAL A 19 18.17 -16.65 -15.25
C VAL A 19 17.17 -16.36 -14.12
N ASN A 20 16.72 -17.39 -13.41
CA ASN A 20 15.75 -17.32 -12.31
C ASN A 20 16.40 -17.12 -10.93
N ASP A 21 17.73 -17.10 -10.82
CA ASP A 21 18.39 -16.86 -9.55
C ASP A 21 18.22 -15.40 -9.13
N PRO A 22 17.67 -15.09 -7.94
CA PRO A 22 17.60 -13.73 -7.46
C PRO A 22 18.99 -13.18 -7.12
N ASN A 23 19.15 -11.86 -7.18
CA ASN A 23 20.39 -11.21 -6.75
C ASN A 23 20.53 -11.16 -5.23
N GLY A 24 21.70 -10.79 -4.72
CA GLY A 24 21.97 -10.74 -3.27
C GLY A 24 21.09 -9.75 -2.51
N ALA A 25 20.77 -8.60 -3.11
CA ALA A 25 19.88 -7.60 -2.51
C ALA A 25 18.46 -8.16 -2.31
N TRP A 26 17.92 -8.85 -3.30
CA TRP A 26 16.62 -9.53 -3.21
C TRP A 26 16.59 -10.54 -2.07
N VAL A 27 17.61 -11.42 -1.99
CA VAL A 27 17.70 -12.46 -0.96
C VAL A 27 17.75 -11.87 0.47
N ASN A 28 18.42 -10.72 0.63
CA ASN A 28 18.49 -10.04 1.92
C ASN A 28 17.16 -9.41 2.34
N GLN A 29 16.33 -8.99 1.40
CA GLN A 29 15.06 -8.32 1.67
C GLN A 29 13.85 -9.26 1.75
N GLU A 30 13.92 -10.44 1.11
CA GLU A 30 12.81 -11.42 1.06
C GLU A 30 12.14 -11.67 2.43
N PRO A 31 12.89 -11.88 3.54
CA PRO A 31 12.28 -12.18 4.83
C PRO A 31 11.34 -11.08 5.34
N HIS A 32 11.67 -9.82 5.09
CA HIS A 32 10.86 -8.66 5.50
C HIS A 32 9.56 -8.60 4.70
N TRP A 33 9.62 -8.84 3.40
CA TRP A 33 8.41 -8.85 2.56
C TRP A 33 7.45 -9.98 2.92
N VAL A 34 7.98 -11.18 3.17
CA VAL A 34 7.17 -12.37 3.50
C VAL A 34 6.38 -12.18 4.79
N LEU A 35 6.98 -11.58 5.84
CA LEU A 35 6.28 -11.30 7.09
C LEU A 35 5.10 -10.35 6.86
N ILE A 36 5.34 -9.26 6.12
CA ILE A 36 4.30 -8.26 5.85
C ILE A 36 3.17 -8.86 5.02
N GLU A 37 3.48 -9.64 3.97
CA GLU A 37 2.49 -10.34 3.16
C GLU A 37 1.61 -11.28 3.98
N ASP A 38 2.23 -12.12 4.82
CA ASP A 38 1.52 -13.09 5.63
C ASP A 38 0.61 -12.39 6.67
N LEU A 39 1.05 -11.26 7.25
CA LEU A 39 0.22 -10.43 8.13
C LEU A 39 -0.95 -9.77 7.39
N ILE A 40 -0.74 -9.30 6.16
CA ILE A 40 -1.80 -8.74 5.31
C ILE A 40 -2.79 -9.83 4.88
N GLY A 41 -2.31 -11.07 4.64
CA GLY A 41 -3.14 -12.25 4.43
C GLY A 41 -3.99 -12.63 5.66
N GLY A 42 -3.66 -12.05 6.83
CA GLY A 42 -4.44 -12.15 8.07
C GLY A 42 -4.41 -13.54 8.71
N THR A 43 -5.43 -13.81 9.51
CA THR A 43 -5.50 -15.03 10.35
C THR A 43 -5.31 -16.31 9.56
N TYR A 44 -5.83 -16.41 8.33
CA TYR A 44 -5.72 -17.59 7.49
C TYR A 44 -4.24 -17.89 7.14
N GLU A 45 -3.51 -16.91 6.61
CA GLU A 45 -2.11 -17.08 6.25
C GLU A 45 -1.23 -17.32 7.48
N MET A 46 -1.47 -16.60 8.57
CA MET A 46 -0.72 -16.77 9.82
C MET A 46 -0.89 -18.18 10.39
N ARG A 47 -2.10 -18.75 10.36
CA ARG A 47 -2.34 -20.15 10.75
C ARG A 47 -1.69 -21.13 9.79
N ARG A 48 -1.72 -20.88 8.47
CA ARG A 48 -1.09 -21.71 7.44
C ARG A 48 0.42 -21.81 7.62
N ARG A 49 1.06 -20.76 8.15
CA ARG A 49 2.49 -20.73 8.44
C ARG A 49 2.86 -21.45 9.75
N HIS A 50 1.89 -21.89 10.54
CA HIS A 50 2.07 -22.70 11.74
C HIS A 50 3.18 -22.18 12.68
N ARG A 51 4.14 -23.08 13.02
CA ARG A 51 5.25 -22.85 13.94
C ARG A 51 6.19 -21.71 13.53
N ARG A 52 6.10 -21.22 12.29
CA ARG A 52 6.90 -20.07 11.85
C ARG A 52 6.56 -18.81 12.65
N TYR A 53 5.28 -18.56 12.91
CA TYR A 53 4.81 -17.35 13.57
C TYR A 53 4.22 -17.60 14.96
N LEU A 54 3.76 -18.80 15.22
CA LEU A 54 3.26 -19.22 16.51
C LEU A 54 4.08 -20.43 17.01
N PRO A 55 5.21 -20.20 17.71
CA PRO A 55 6.05 -21.29 18.19
C PRO A 55 5.29 -22.25 19.10
N GLN A 56 5.61 -23.54 19.02
CA GLN A 56 5.13 -24.55 19.95
C GLN A 56 6.03 -24.56 21.17
N GLU A 57 5.44 -24.60 22.36
CA GLU A 57 6.17 -24.69 23.62
C GLU A 57 6.80 -26.06 23.79
N VAL A 58 7.95 -26.14 24.48
CA VAL A 58 8.77 -27.35 24.59
C VAL A 58 7.99 -28.56 25.13
N ARG A 59 6.98 -28.31 25.98
CA ARG A 59 6.15 -29.39 26.60
C ARG A 59 4.71 -29.38 26.09
N GLU A 60 4.40 -28.61 25.11
CA GLU A 60 3.08 -28.54 24.50
C GLU A 60 2.90 -29.75 23.56
N LEU A 61 1.86 -30.54 23.78
CA LEU A 61 1.50 -31.65 22.90
C LEU A 61 1.02 -31.12 21.54
N ASP A 62 1.25 -31.86 20.46
CA ASP A 62 0.85 -31.47 19.11
C ASP A 62 -0.66 -31.16 19.03
N GLU A 63 -1.49 -31.98 19.62
CA GLU A 63 -2.95 -31.76 19.67
C GLU A 63 -3.33 -30.47 20.42
N SER A 64 -2.60 -30.10 21.47
CA SER A 64 -2.82 -28.88 22.24
C SER A 64 -2.40 -27.67 21.44
N TYR A 65 -1.27 -27.77 20.74
CA TYR A 65 -0.80 -26.77 19.79
C TYR A 65 -1.82 -26.53 18.67
N ASP A 66 -2.32 -27.58 18.04
CA ASP A 66 -3.30 -27.47 16.94
C ASP A 66 -4.60 -26.82 17.41
N ARG A 67 -5.07 -27.14 18.63
CA ARG A 67 -6.24 -26.48 19.24
C ARG A 67 -5.99 -25.01 19.54
N ARG A 68 -4.78 -24.64 20.01
CA ARG A 68 -4.36 -23.26 20.23
C ARG A 68 -4.28 -22.50 18.92
N LEU A 69 -3.64 -23.08 17.90
CA LEU A 69 -3.52 -22.50 16.55
C LEU A 69 -4.90 -22.27 15.92
N ALA A 70 -5.82 -23.22 16.03
CA ALA A 70 -7.18 -23.10 15.48
C ALA A 70 -8.01 -21.96 16.12
N ARG A 71 -7.71 -21.59 17.36
CA ARG A 71 -8.36 -20.47 18.06
C ARG A 71 -7.68 -19.14 17.86
N SER A 72 -6.37 -19.15 17.54
CA SER A 72 -5.58 -17.92 17.42
C SER A 72 -6.13 -16.99 16.33
N VAL A 73 -6.21 -15.70 16.59
CA VAL A 73 -6.65 -14.66 15.64
C VAL A 73 -5.55 -13.61 15.52
N CYS A 74 -5.18 -13.29 14.29
CA CYS A 74 -4.19 -12.24 14.03
C CYS A 74 -4.88 -10.88 13.88
N PRO A 75 -4.57 -9.89 14.75
CA PRO A 75 -5.10 -8.54 14.59
C PRO A 75 -4.62 -7.90 13.28
N PRO A 76 -5.49 -7.23 12.51
CA PRO A 76 -5.16 -6.73 11.17
C PRO A 76 -4.50 -5.33 11.18
N PHE A 77 -3.51 -5.08 12.05
CA PHE A 77 -2.91 -3.74 12.20
C PHE A 77 -2.16 -3.31 10.94
N VAL A 78 -1.28 -4.16 10.42
CA VAL A 78 -0.49 -3.89 9.19
C VAL A 78 -1.41 -3.65 7.99
N GLN A 79 -2.43 -4.50 7.82
CA GLN A 79 -3.39 -4.38 6.72
C GLN A 79 -4.18 -3.05 6.77
N ARG A 80 -4.61 -2.66 7.98
CA ARG A 80 -5.36 -1.40 8.18
C ARG A 80 -4.48 -0.20 7.87
N LEU A 81 -3.24 -0.22 8.35
CA LEU A 81 -2.30 0.88 8.13
C LEU A 81 -1.90 1.02 6.66
N GLU A 82 -1.63 -0.09 5.96
CA GLU A 82 -1.38 -0.08 4.50
C GLU A 82 -2.50 0.63 3.75
N ARG A 83 -3.75 0.23 4.01
CA ARG A 83 -4.93 0.83 3.35
C ARG A 83 -5.11 2.31 3.70
N MET A 84 -4.87 2.68 4.95
CA MET A 84 -4.97 4.06 5.40
C MET A 84 -3.95 4.95 4.70
N LEU A 85 -2.67 4.53 4.66
CA LEU A 85 -1.60 5.28 4.00
C LEU A 85 -1.84 5.44 2.50
N ALA A 86 -2.22 4.35 1.83
CA ALA A 86 -2.56 4.40 0.41
C ALA A 86 -3.77 5.32 0.15
N GLY A 87 -4.84 5.21 0.96
CA GLY A 87 -6.01 6.09 0.85
C GLY A 87 -5.69 7.57 1.07
N MET A 88 -4.71 7.89 1.92
CA MET A 88 -4.26 9.28 2.09
C MET A 88 -3.52 9.81 0.87
N LEU A 89 -2.63 8.99 0.27
CA LEU A 89 -1.93 9.37 -0.97
C LEU A 89 -2.89 9.60 -2.14
N THR A 90 -3.96 8.81 -2.22
CA THR A 90 -4.93 8.85 -3.32
C THR A 90 -6.26 9.47 -2.91
N ARG A 91 -6.26 10.32 -1.88
CA ARG A 91 -7.47 11.00 -1.39
C ARG A 91 -8.13 11.87 -2.45
N LYS A 92 -7.31 12.54 -3.27
CA LYS A 92 -7.76 13.28 -4.45
C LYS A 92 -7.30 12.54 -5.71
N PRO A 93 -8.08 12.59 -6.80
CA PRO A 93 -7.70 12.01 -8.08
C PRO A 93 -6.35 12.53 -8.58
N VAL A 94 -5.64 11.70 -9.33
CA VAL A 94 -4.44 12.12 -10.06
C VAL A 94 -4.88 13.09 -11.16
N ARG A 95 -4.33 14.29 -11.15
CA ARG A 95 -4.60 15.29 -12.20
C ARG A 95 -3.57 15.15 -13.31
N LEU A 96 -4.03 15.13 -14.56
CA LEU A 96 -3.20 15.10 -15.75
C LEU A 96 -3.08 16.52 -16.32
N ASN A 97 -1.86 16.99 -16.55
CA ASN A 97 -1.56 18.32 -17.09
C ASN A 97 -0.97 18.17 -18.49
N ASP A 98 -1.48 18.94 -19.45
CA ASP A 98 -1.00 18.98 -20.84
C ASP A 98 -0.86 17.60 -21.50
N THR A 99 -1.67 16.62 -21.05
CA THR A 99 -1.66 15.25 -21.56
C THR A 99 -2.56 15.16 -22.80
N PRO A 100 -2.08 14.65 -23.95
CA PRO A 100 -2.88 14.46 -25.16
C PRO A 100 -4.12 13.59 -24.93
N ASP A 101 -5.22 13.89 -25.61
CA ASP A 101 -6.49 13.15 -25.45
C ASP A 101 -6.33 11.66 -25.71
N LEU A 102 -5.53 11.29 -26.71
CA LEU A 102 -5.26 9.88 -27.01
C LEU A 102 -4.65 9.13 -25.81
N ILE A 103 -3.72 9.76 -25.08
CA ILE A 103 -3.12 9.18 -23.88
C ILE A 103 -4.15 9.16 -22.76
N ARG A 104 -4.92 10.25 -22.55
CA ARG A 104 -5.98 10.32 -21.55
C ARG A 104 -7.00 9.18 -21.72
N GLU A 105 -7.47 8.94 -22.94
CA GLU A 105 -8.39 7.85 -23.25
C GLU A 105 -7.81 6.47 -22.91
N GLN A 106 -6.52 6.25 -23.18
CA GLN A 106 -5.84 4.99 -22.87
C GLN A 106 -5.66 4.78 -21.35
N LEU A 107 -5.58 5.85 -20.56
CA LEU A 107 -5.46 5.80 -19.10
C LEU A 107 -6.79 5.50 -18.38
N PHE A 108 -7.93 5.39 -19.07
CA PHE A 108 -9.15 4.82 -18.49
C PHE A 108 -9.08 3.31 -18.27
N ASP A 109 -8.09 2.66 -18.88
CA ASP A 109 -7.75 1.26 -18.64
C ASP A 109 -6.22 1.11 -18.79
N VAL A 110 -5.51 1.44 -17.71
CA VAL A 110 -4.04 1.58 -17.70
C VAL A 110 -3.33 0.26 -17.95
N ASP A 111 -3.84 -0.83 -17.38
CA ASP A 111 -3.22 -2.14 -17.30
C ASP A 111 -3.88 -3.23 -18.15
N LEU A 112 -4.85 -2.88 -18.98
CA LEU A 112 -5.70 -3.79 -19.76
C LEU A 112 -6.57 -4.73 -18.90
N MET A 113 -6.78 -4.37 -17.62
CA MET A 113 -7.60 -5.12 -16.67
C MET A 113 -8.86 -4.34 -16.26
N GLY A 114 -9.10 -3.17 -16.86
CA GLY A 114 -10.22 -2.30 -16.56
C GLY A 114 -9.96 -1.31 -15.41
N ASN A 115 -8.71 -1.16 -14.97
CA ASN A 115 -8.35 -0.17 -13.95
C ASN A 115 -8.04 1.18 -14.61
N ASP A 116 -8.76 2.22 -14.20
CA ASP A 116 -8.41 3.60 -14.51
C ASP A 116 -7.15 4.04 -13.76
N LEU A 117 -6.60 5.20 -14.14
CA LEU A 117 -5.37 5.73 -13.51
C LEU A 117 -5.51 5.89 -11.99
N ASN A 118 -6.68 6.24 -11.46
CA ASN A 118 -6.89 6.47 -10.03
C ASN A 118 -6.88 5.16 -9.24
N MET A 119 -7.64 4.17 -9.71
CA MET A 119 -7.68 2.84 -9.09
C MET A 119 -6.31 2.15 -9.20
N TRP A 120 -5.67 2.23 -10.36
CA TRP A 120 -4.33 1.71 -10.57
C TRP A 120 -3.31 2.38 -9.63
N THR A 121 -3.39 3.71 -9.44
CA THR A 121 -2.51 4.45 -8.51
C THR A 121 -2.73 4.00 -7.07
N TYR A 122 -3.98 3.78 -6.64
CA TYR A 122 -4.29 3.28 -5.30
C TYR A 122 -3.69 1.89 -5.05
N GLU A 123 -3.90 0.95 -5.97
CA GLU A 123 -3.35 -0.41 -5.84
C GLU A 123 -1.82 -0.42 -5.89
N THR A 124 -1.22 0.44 -6.72
CA THR A 124 0.23 0.62 -6.83
C THR A 124 0.81 1.25 -5.57
N ALA A 125 0.14 2.25 -4.98
CA ALA A 125 0.52 2.86 -3.71
C ALA A 125 0.51 1.83 -2.56
N ARG A 126 -0.51 0.97 -2.48
CA ARG A 126 -0.56 -0.12 -1.50
C ARG A 126 0.65 -1.04 -1.62
N LYS A 127 0.97 -1.49 -2.84
CA LYS A 127 2.13 -2.35 -3.09
C LYS A 127 3.45 -1.64 -2.74
N MET A 128 3.60 -0.36 -3.09
CA MET A 128 4.78 0.43 -2.74
C MET A 128 4.99 0.55 -1.23
N ILE A 129 3.92 0.78 -0.46
CA ILE A 129 3.96 0.85 1.01
C ILE A 129 4.28 -0.53 1.60
N ARG A 130 3.73 -1.60 1.05
CA ARG A 130 3.94 -2.98 1.50
C ARG A 130 5.40 -3.41 1.37
N TYR A 131 6.01 -3.12 0.22
CA TYR A 131 7.32 -3.67 -0.15
C TYR A 131 8.48 -2.66 -0.05
N GLY A 132 8.18 -1.37 0.15
CA GLY A 132 9.21 -0.34 0.20
C GLY A 132 9.49 0.34 -1.14
N HIS A 133 9.28 -0.34 -2.26
CA HIS A 133 9.29 0.21 -3.62
C HIS A 133 8.38 -0.60 -4.56
N ILE A 134 8.12 -0.04 -5.71
CA ILE A 134 7.34 -0.65 -6.78
C ILE A 134 7.92 -0.25 -8.13
N GLY A 135 7.94 -1.18 -9.08
CA GLY A 135 8.36 -0.92 -10.45
C GLY A 135 7.18 -0.97 -11.42
N VAL A 136 7.23 -0.16 -12.45
CA VAL A 136 6.25 -0.12 -13.53
C VAL A 136 6.97 -0.25 -14.86
N LEU A 137 6.63 -1.28 -15.60
CA LEU A 137 7.05 -1.46 -16.98
C LEU A 137 5.95 -0.90 -17.88
N VAL A 138 6.29 0.03 -18.74
CA VAL A 138 5.43 0.40 -19.85
C VAL A 138 5.73 -0.58 -20.97
N ASP A 139 4.76 -1.41 -21.31
CA ASP A 139 4.86 -2.45 -22.33
C ASP A 139 3.97 -2.10 -23.52
N ALA A 140 4.29 -2.64 -24.67
CA ALA A 140 3.50 -2.46 -25.88
C ALA A 140 3.34 -3.80 -26.60
N PRO A 141 2.22 -4.01 -27.32
CA PRO A 141 2.03 -5.23 -28.11
C PRO A 141 3.15 -5.43 -29.11
N THR A 142 3.49 -6.69 -29.39
CA THR A 142 4.45 -7.07 -30.41
C THR A 142 4.04 -6.53 -31.78
N ALA A 143 5.01 -6.14 -32.61
CA ALA A 143 4.78 -5.61 -33.95
C ALA A 143 3.87 -6.52 -34.77
N GLY A 144 2.79 -5.95 -35.31
CA GLY A 144 1.77 -6.68 -36.08
C GLY A 144 0.53 -7.09 -35.28
N THR A 145 0.51 -6.89 -33.97
CA THR A 145 -0.68 -7.06 -33.11
C THR A 145 -1.37 -5.70 -32.95
N VAL A 146 -2.68 -5.66 -33.08
CA VAL A 146 -3.46 -4.44 -32.81
C VAL A 146 -3.49 -4.24 -31.29
N GLY A 147 -2.95 -3.14 -30.80
CA GLY A 147 -2.93 -2.84 -29.40
C GLY A 147 -2.30 -1.48 -29.11
N ARG A 148 -2.31 -1.09 -27.84
CA ARG A 148 -1.82 0.17 -27.33
C ARG A 148 -0.80 -0.08 -26.23
N PRO A 149 0.06 0.87 -25.86
CA PRO A 149 0.90 0.76 -24.68
C PRO A 149 0.04 0.59 -23.41
N TYR A 150 0.54 -0.16 -22.43
CA TYR A 150 -0.09 -0.41 -21.14
C TYR A 150 0.96 -0.55 -20.04
N TRP A 151 0.54 -0.45 -18.79
CA TRP A 151 1.46 -0.42 -17.65
C TRP A 151 1.35 -1.69 -16.83
N VAL A 152 2.47 -2.35 -16.60
CA VAL A 152 2.56 -3.56 -15.79
C VAL A 152 3.32 -3.25 -14.50
N THR A 153 2.68 -3.55 -13.38
CA THR A 153 3.25 -3.30 -12.04
C THR A 153 4.02 -4.51 -11.54
N TYR A 154 5.28 -4.33 -11.15
CA TYR A 154 6.14 -5.36 -10.57
C TYR A 154 6.49 -5.03 -9.13
N THR A 155 6.21 -5.97 -8.22
CA THR A 155 6.67 -5.87 -6.84
C THR A 155 8.17 -6.19 -6.76
N PRO A 156 8.87 -5.81 -5.68
CA PRO A 156 10.27 -6.20 -5.49
C PRO A 156 10.50 -7.71 -5.53
N ARG A 157 9.49 -8.52 -5.21
CA ARG A 157 9.56 -9.98 -5.32
C ARG A 157 9.63 -10.47 -6.75
N ASP A 158 9.05 -9.71 -7.67
CA ASP A 158 9.03 -10.03 -9.09
C ASP A 158 10.31 -9.55 -9.79
N ILE A 159 11.07 -8.61 -9.17
CA ILE A 159 12.32 -8.05 -9.70
C ILE A 159 13.51 -8.91 -9.24
N LEU A 160 13.81 -10.00 -9.95
CA LEU A 160 14.83 -10.97 -9.54
C LEU A 160 16.26 -10.42 -9.56
N GLY A 161 16.52 -9.43 -10.39
CA GLY A 161 17.84 -8.83 -10.47
C GLY A 161 17.96 -7.76 -11.51
N TRP A 162 18.98 -6.91 -11.32
CA TRP A 162 19.26 -5.78 -12.18
C TRP A 162 20.74 -5.51 -12.30
N ARG A 163 21.13 -4.81 -13.36
CA ARG A 163 22.41 -4.15 -13.51
C ARG A 163 22.17 -2.70 -13.89
N SER A 164 23.02 -1.82 -13.41
CA SER A 164 22.96 -0.40 -13.72
C SER A 164 24.35 0.10 -14.06
N GLU A 165 24.42 1.05 -14.97
CA GLU A 165 25.63 1.68 -15.44
C GLU A 165 25.51 3.19 -15.36
N LEU A 166 26.64 3.87 -15.17
CA LEU A 166 26.68 5.33 -15.19
C LEU A 166 26.73 5.78 -16.65
N SER A 167 25.65 6.38 -17.14
CA SER A 167 25.54 6.96 -18.48
C SER A 167 25.00 8.38 -18.38
N ASP A 168 25.61 9.32 -19.09
CA ASP A 168 25.23 10.75 -19.12
C ASP A 168 25.07 11.39 -17.73
N GLY A 169 25.92 10.99 -16.78
CA GLY A 169 25.90 11.50 -15.42
C GLY A 169 24.76 10.96 -14.53
N ALA A 170 23.97 10.00 -15.02
CA ALA A 170 22.91 9.33 -14.29
C ALA A 170 23.11 7.80 -14.25
N GLN A 171 22.66 7.16 -13.19
CA GLN A 171 22.64 5.70 -13.09
C GLN A 171 21.40 5.18 -13.83
N ARG A 172 21.64 4.42 -14.91
CA ARG A 172 20.59 3.86 -15.77
C ARG A 172 20.62 2.34 -15.73
N LEU A 173 19.45 1.72 -15.92
CA LEU A 173 19.34 0.26 -16.03
C LEU A 173 20.01 -0.22 -17.33
N SER A 174 20.97 -1.15 -17.23
CA SER A 174 21.56 -1.86 -18.36
C SER A 174 21.03 -3.29 -18.50
N MET A 175 20.42 -3.86 -17.46
CA MET A 175 19.70 -5.13 -17.50
C MET A 175 18.66 -5.19 -16.37
N LEU A 176 17.50 -5.78 -16.67
CA LEU A 176 16.44 -6.05 -15.70
C LEU A 176 15.90 -7.47 -15.92
N ARG A 177 15.73 -8.24 -14.82
CA ARG A 177 15.11 -9.58 -14.84
C ARG A 177 13.85 -9.57 -14.02
N LEU A 178 12.72 -9.86 -14.69
CA LEU A 178 11.38 -9.85 -14.10
C LEU A 178 10.81 -11.26 -14.11
N SER A 179 10.27 -11.70 -12.98
CA SER A 179 9.53 -12.95 -12.85
C SER A 179 8.07 -12.71 -13.13
N GLU A 180 7.50 -13.50 -14.00
CA GLU A 180 6.11 -13.40 -14.42
C GLU A 180 5.42 -14.75 -14.35
N LYS A 181 4.10 -14.73 -14.18
CA LYS A 181 3.25 -15.92 -14.32
C LYS A 181 2.25 -15.67 -15.43
N VAL A 182 2.32 -16.49 -16.46
CA VAL A 182 1.41 -16.42 -17.61
C VAL A 182 0.44 -17.57 -17.51
N THR A 183 -0.86 -17.28 -17.63
CA THR A 183 -1.90 -18.30 -17.65
C THR A 183 -2.28 -18.57 -19.10
N GLU A 184 -2.15 -19.81 -19.52
CA GLU A 184 -2.56 -20.29 -20.84
C GLU A 184 -3.73 -21.27 -20.72
N PRO A 185 -4.65 -21.30 -21.69
CA PRO A 185 -5.71 -22.30 -21.72
C PRO A 185 -5.11 -23.73 -21.81
N ASP A 186 -5.64 -24.67 -21.04
CA ASP A 186 -5.29 -26.07 -21.08
C ASP A 186 -6.57 -26.91 -21.29
N GLY A 187 -6.86 -27.25 -22.54
CA GLY A 187 -8.10 -27.88 -22.93
C GLY A 187 -9.29 -26.92 -22.93
N GLU A 188 -10.51 -27.47 -22.77
CA GLU A 188 -11.76 -26.68 -22.90
C GLU A 188 -12.07 -25.84 -21.65
N PHE A 189 -11.67 -26.31 -20.46
CA PHE A 189 -12.02 -25.67 -19.17
C PHE A 189 -10.81 -25.49 -18.22
N GLY A 190 -9.64 -26.01 -18.62
CA GLY A 190 -8.44 -25.97 -17.79
C GLY A 190 -7.58 -24.74 -18.07
N GLU A 191 -6.75 -24.41 -17.09
CA GLU A 191 -5.73 -23.38 -17.16
C GLU A 191 -4.39 -23.90 -16.69
N LYS A 192 -3.34 -23.57 -17.41
CA LYS A 192 -1.95 -23.87 -17.05
C LYS A 192 -1.21 -22.60 -16.74
N VAL A 193 -0.63 -22.52 -15.55
CA VAL A 193 0.24 -21.40 -15.16
C VAL A 193 1.68 -21.73 -15.53
N ILE A 194 2.31 -20.88 -16.32
CA ILE A 194 3.69 -21.00 -16.78
C ILE A 194 4.53 -19.95 -16.07
N ASP A 195 5.60 -20.39 -15.39
CA ASP A 195 6.61 -19.50 -14.83
C ASP A 195 7.50 -18.97 -15.96
N GLN A 196 7.60 -17.66 -16.06
CA GLN A 196 8.33 -16.96 -17.10
C GLN A 196 9.29 -15.94 -16.49
N ILE A 197 10.45 -15.77 -17.11
CA ILE A 197 11.39 -14.70 -16.77
C ILE A 197 11.57 -13.81 -17.97
N ARG A 198 11.24 -12.54 -17.84
CA ARG A 198 11.51 -11.52 -18.83
C ARG A 198 12.84 -10.85 -18.52
N VAL A 199 13.75 -10.86 -19.46
CA VAL A 199 15.04 -10.17 -19.39
C VAL A 199 15.00 -9.00 -20.35
N LEU A 200 15.19 -7.80 -19.81
CA LEU A 200 15.19 -6.55 -20.56
C LEU A 200 16.62 -5.97 -20.58
N THR A 201 17.05 -5.55 -21.74
CA THR A 201 18.24 -4.72 -21.96
C THR A 201 17.84 -3.51 -22.82
N PRO A 202 18.62 -2.43 -22.89
CA PRO A 202 18.27 -1.30 -23.73
C PRO A 202 18.05 -1.74 -25.19
N GLY A 203 16.85 -1.52 -25.71
CA GLY A 203 16.45 -1.87 -27.07
C GLY A 203 16.12 -3.35 -27.33
N GLU A 204 16.25 -4.26 -26.36
CA GLU A 204 16.03 -5.69 -26.56
C GLU A 204 15.29 -6.33 -25.38
N PHE A 205 14.55 -7.40 -25.68
CA PHE A 205 13.97 -8.27 -24.65
C PHE A 205 14.17 -9.75 -24.98
N LYS A 206 14.19 -10.59 -23.94
CA LYS A 206 14.18 -12.05 -24.04
C LYS A 206 13.23 -12.63 -23.01
N ILE A 207 12.42 -13.61 -23.42
CA ILE A 207 11.48 -14.32 -22.58
C ILE A 207 11.97 -15.76 -22.41
N TYR A 208 12.13 -16.16 -21.15
CA TYR A 208 12.52 -17.51 -20.76
C TYR A 208 11.33 -18.16 -20.08
N GLN A 209 10.87 -19.28 -20.58
CA GLN A 209 9.82 -20.09 -19.95
C GLN A 209 10.37 -21.35 -19.34
N ARG A 210 9.78 -21.74 -18.21
CA ARG A 210 10.13 -22.97 -17.52
C ARG A 210 9.56 -24.18 -18.24
N LYS A 211 10.42 -25.12 -18.59
CA LYS A 211 10.05 -26.39 -19.21
C LYS A 211 9.77 -27.48 -18.16
N GLU A 212 9.16 -28.58 -18.59
CA GLU A 212 8.80 -29.72 -17.68
C GLU A 212 9.99 -30.26 -16.87
N LYS A 213 11.20 -30.20 -17.41
CA LYS A 213 12.43 -30.63 -16.73
C LYS A 213 12.97 -29.61 -15.71
N GLY A 214 12.32 -28.46 -15.57
CA GLY A 214 12.69 -27.40 -14.63
C GLY A 214 13.69 -26.39 -15.18
N ASP A 215 14.25 -26.59 -16.35
CA ASP A 215 15.16 -25.65 -17.04
C ASP A 215 14.38 -24.52 -17.72
N TYR A 216 15.01 -23.35 -17.84
CA TYR A 216 14.47 -22.19 -18.55
C TYR A 216 15.06 -22.09 -19.93
N GLU A 217 14.21 -22.02 -20.96
CA GLU A 217 14.60 -21.86 -22.36
C GLU A 217 14.02 -20.59 -22.94
N ILE A 218 14.74 -19.96 -23.88
CA ILE A 218 14.25 -18.79 -24.60
C ILE A 218 13.08 -19.24 -25.50
N THR A 219 11.90 -18.63 -25.27
CA THR A 219 10.71 -18.89 -26.07
C THR A 219 10.36 -17.73 -26.98
N ASP A 220 10.79 -16.51 -26.63
CA ASP A 220 10.58 -15.32 -27.43
C ASP A 220 11.76 -14.34 -27.21
N GLU A 221 12.13 -13.60 -28.25
CA GLU A 221 13.11 -12.53 -28.18
C GLU A 221 12.84 -11.50 -29.28
N GLY A 222 13.15 -10.24 -29.00
CA GLY A 222 12.94 -9.18 -29.96
C GLY A 222 13.55 -7.86 -29.54
N THR A 223 13.24 -6.83 -30.32
CA THR A 223 13.69 -5.45 -30.09
C THR A 223 12.53 -4.58 -29.61
N THR A 224 12.84 -3.60 -28.75
CA THR A 224 11.92 -2.55 -28.33
C THR A 224 12.21 -1.26 -29.08
N SER A 225 11.18 -0.42 -29.27
CA SER A 225 11.34 0.89 -29.92
C SER A 225 12.00 1.95 -29.01
N THR A 226 12.10 1.66 -27.70
CA THR A 226 12.68 2.55 -26.71
C THR A 226 14.18 2.37 -26.59
N ALA A 227 14.93 3.47 -26.49
CA ALA A 227 16.38 3.43 -26.30
C ALA A 227 16.82 2.99 -24.90
N GLU A 228 15.93 3.16 -23.91
CA GLU A 228 16.11 2.76 -22.52
C GLU A 228 15.15 1.61 -22.18
N ILE A 229 15.43 0.90 -21.09
CA ILE A 229 14.45 -0.04 -20.53
C ILE A 229 13.27 0.80 -20.00
N PRO A 230 12.04 0.64 -20.54
CA PRO A 230 10.88 1.49 -20.20
C PRO A 230 10.31 1.13 -18.81
N PHE A 231 11.15 1.24 -17.78
CA PHE A 231 10.85 0.84 -16.41
C PHE A 231 11.05 2.00 -15.45
N SER A 232 9.99 2.39 -14.77
CA SER A 232 9.99 3.45 -13.76
C SER A 232 9.80 2.87 -12.36
N VAL A 233 10.31 3.54 -11.32
CA VAL A 233 10.30 3.04 -9.94
C VAL A 233 9.89 4.14 -8.98
N ALA A 234 8.99 3.81 -8.06
CA ALA A 234 8.69 4.66 -6.90
C ALA A 234 9.12 3.98 -5.60
N TYR A 235 9.61 4.78 -4.66
CA TYR A 235 10.09 4.31 -3.36
C TYR A 235 9.29 4.97 -2.24
N SER A 236 8.89 4.16 -1.25
CA SER A 236 8.40 4.70 0.02
C SER A 236 9.54 4.93 1.03
N ASN A 237 10.63 4.16 0.93
CA ASN A 237 11.84 4.32 1.76
C ASN A 237 13.06 3.76 1.02
N ARG A 238 13.73 4.59 0.24
CA ARG A 238 14.87 4.20 -0.59
C ARG A 238 16.15 4.05 0.24
N ILE A 239 16.85 2.92 0.06
CA ILE A 239 18.18 2.68 0.64
C ILE A 239 19.27 2.50 -0.45
N GLY A 240 18.88 2.16 -1.67
CA GLY A 240 19.79 1.97 -2.79
C GLY A 240 19.07 2.02 -4.14
N PHE A 241 19.78 1.63 -5.19
CA PHE A 241 19.19 1.51 -6.52
C PHE A 241 18.41 0.20 -6.63
N LEU A 242 17.08 0.27 -6.79
CA LEU A 242 16.15 -0.86 -6.68
C LEU A 242 16.24 -1.61 -5.33
N GLU A 243 16.58 -0.86 -4.29
CA GLU A 243 16.63 -1.36 -2.93
C GLU A 243 15.89 -0.40 -1.99
N SER A 244 15.08 -0.97 -1.11
CA SER A 244 14.28 -0.20 -0.17
C SER A 244 14.02 -0.99 1.11
N ARG A 245 13.59 -0.30 2.14
CA ARG A 245 13.11 -0.89 3.38
C ARG A 245 11.59 -0.67 3.48
N PRO A 246 10.78 -1.72 3.71
CA PRO A 246 9.34 -1.53 3.89
C PRO A 246 9.05 -0.59 5.06
N PRO A 247 8.25 0.47 4.90
CA PRO A 247 7.92 1.38 6.00
C PRO A 247 7.08 0.73 7.10
N LEU A 248 6.43 -0.40 6.80
CA LEU A 248 5.60 -1.16 7.73
C LEU A 248 6.37 -2.21 8.53
N GLU A 249 7.70 -2.34 8.35
CA GLU A 249 8.50 -3.42 8.94
C GLU A 249 8.44 -3.44 10.47
N ASP A 250 8.71 -2.30 11.12
CA ASP A 250 8.70 -2.23 12.60
C ASP A 250 7.31 -2.52 13.17
N ILE A 251 6.26 -2.11 12.44
CA ILE A 251 4.87 -2.39 12.83
C ILE A 251 4.52 -3.87 12.59
N ALA A 252 5.07 -4.49 11.54
CA ALA A 252 4.87 -5.90 11.29
C ALA A 252 5.42 -6.78 12.42
N GLU A 253 6.59 -6.45 12.96
CA GLU A 253 7.17 -7.13 14.13
C GLU A 253 6.29 -6.98 15.38
N LEU A 254 5.76 -5.78 15.63
CA LEU A 254 4.81 -5.56 16.73
C LEU A 254 3.48 -6.29 16.52
N ASN A 255 2.98 -6.35 15.30
CA ASN A 255 1.77 -7.09 14.95
C ASN A 255 1.96 -8.60 15.15
N LEU A 256 3.12 -9.14 14.76
CA LEU A 256 3.47 -10.53 15.05
C LEU A 256 3.51 -10.79 16.55
N LYS A 257 4.10 -9.86 17.32
CA LYS A 257 4.12 -9.98 18.78
C LYS A 257 2.71 -9.92 19.39
N ALA A 258 1.85 -9.05 18.87
CA ALA A 258 0.44 -8.99 19.29
C ALA A 258 -0.28 -10.33 19.02
N TYR A 259 -0.07 -10.92 17.84
CA TYR A 259 -0.63 -12.24 17.48
C TYR A 259 -0.21 -13.34 18.47
N GLN A 260 1.07 -13.39 18.86
CA GLN A 260 1.58 -14.37 19.82
C GLN A 260 0.97 -14.18 21.22
N VAL A 261 0.99 -12.94 21.74
CA VAL A 261 0.42 -12.63 23.07
C VAL A 261 -1.08 -12.88 23.11
N GLN A 262 -1.79 -12.49 22.03
CA GLN A 262 -3.22 -12.76 21.90
C GLN A 262 -3.52 -14.26 21.93
N SER A 263 -2.76 -15.07 21.18
CA SER A 263 -2.94 -16.52 21.16
C SER A 263 -2.72 -17.16 22.53
N ASP A 264 -1.71 -16.70 23.28
CA ASP A 264 -1.43 -17.21 24.62
C ASP A 264 -2.55 -16.83 25.60
N LEU A 265 -3.01 -15.59 25.53
CA LEU A 265 -4.12 -15.10 26.36
C LEU A 265 -5.41 -15.85 26.06
N ASP A 266 -5.79 -16.00 24.77
CA ASP A 266 -6.99 -16.72 24.36
C ASP A 266 -6.96 -18.18 24.83
N ASN A 267 -5.78 -18.82 24.78
CA ASN A 267 -5.58 -20.19 25.27
C ASN A 267 -5.73 -20.29 26.79
N GLN A 268 -5.15 -19.35 27.55
CA GLN A 268 -5.26 -19.30 29.00
C GLN A 268 -6.70 -19.02 29.45
N LEU A 269 -7.39 -18.07 28.81
CA LEU A 269 -8.79 -17.78 29.08
C LEU A 269 -9.67 -19.00 28.79
N HIS A 270 -9.41 -19.73 27.70
CA HIS A 270 -10.15 -20.94 27.38
C HIS A 270 -9.97 -22.04 28.42
N ILE A 271 -8.73 -22.28 28.89
CA ILE A 271 -8.46 -23.27 29.94
C ILE A 271 -9.10 -22.84 31.26
N SER A 272 -9.05 -21.55 31.60
CA SER A 272 -9.59 -21.04 32.86
C SER A 272 -11.12 -20.96 32.89
N ALA A 273 -11.76 -20.88 31.72
CA ALA A 273 -13.22 -20.89 31.61
C ALA A 273 -13.84 -22.26 31.95
N VAL A 274 -13.04 -23.31 32.06
CA VAL A 274 -13.49 -24.66 32.45
C VAL A 274 -12.79 -25.05 33.76
N PRO A 275 -13.41 -24.75 34.92
CA PRO A 275 -12.88 -25.13 36.23
C PRO A 275 -12.63 -26.63 36.30
N MET A 276 -11.45 -27.03 36.80
CA MET A 276 -11.15 -28.45 37.00
C MET A 276 -11.70 -28.92 38.35
N LEU A 277 -12.56 -29.92 38.35
CA LEU A 277 -13.02 -30.55 39.60
C LEU A 277 -11.92 -31.51 40.07
N ALA A 278 -11.28 -31.21 41.17
CA ALA A 278 -10.24 -32.05 41.78
C ALA A 278 -10.83 -32.82 42.97
N PHE A 279 -10.51 -34.11 43.03
CA PHE A 279 -10.87 -35.00 44.10
C PHE A 279 -9.65 -35.33 44.96
N PHE A 280 -9.74 -35.10 46.26
CA PHE A 280 -8.70 -35.39 47.22
C PHE A 280 -9.15 -36.51 48.17
N GLY A 281 -8.24 -37.38 48.56
CA GLY A 281 -8.51 -38.47 49.51
C GLY A 281 -9.26 -39.65 48.91
N PHE A 282 -9.35 -39.76 47.59
CA PHE A 282 -9.92 -40.96 46.93
C PHE A 282 -8.84 -42.00 46.69
N PRO A 283 -9.12 -43.34 46.92
CA PRO A 283 -8.19 -44.39 46.54
C PRO A 283 -7.91 -44.35 45.01
N SER A 284 -6.72 -44.70 44.61
CA SER A 284 -6.27 -44.67 43.19
C SER A 284 -7.01 -45.66 42.25
N ALA A 285 -7.88 -46.49 42.78
CA ALA A 285 -8.76 -47.42 42.08
C ALA A 285 -10.24 -47.00 42.06
N ALA A 286 -10.52 -45.70 42.29
CA ALA A 286 -11.90 -45.21 42.18
C ALA A 286 -12.37 -45.31 40.72
N GLU A 287 -13.54 -45.91 40.54
CA GLU A 287 -14.32 -45.96 39.31
C GLU A 287 -14.47 -44.55 38.74
N GLU A 288 -14.67 -44.42 37.43
CA GLU A 288 -14.91 -43.17 36.75
C GLU A 288 -15.97 -42.35 37.49
N VAL A 289 -15.57 -41.19 38.04
CA VAL A 289 -16.50 -40.30 38.72
C VAL A 289 -17.19 -39.48 37.69
N SER A 290 -18.45 -39.75 37.39
CA SER A 290 -19.29 -38.90 36.57
C SER A 290 -19.75 -37.70 37.35
N ALA A 291 -19.49 -36.49 36.83
CA ALA A 291 -19.94 -35.24 37.44
C ALA A 291 -20.84 -34.52 36.45
N GLY A 292 -22.14 -34.46 36.71
CA GLY A 292 -23.15 -33.79 35.87
C GLY A 292 -24.20 -33.04 36.67
N PRO A 293 -25.02 -32.18 36.03
CA PRO A 293 -26.14 -31.55 36.70
C PRO A 293 -27.14 -32.55 37.25
N GLY A 294 -27.29 -32.59 38.58
CA GLY A 294 -28.23 -33.49 39.25
C GLY A 294 -27.60 -34.80 39.73
N GLU A 295 -26.31 -35.04 39.56
CA GLU A 295 -25.61 -36.18 40.12
C GLU A 295 -25.05 -35.87 41.51
N ALA A 296 -25.33 -36.79 42.48
CA ALA A 296 -24.80 -36.68 43.82
C ALA A 296 -23.52 -37.56 43.94
N ILE A 297 -22.43 -36.92 44.36
CA ILE A 297 -21.16 -37.63 44.59
C ILE A 297 -21.02 -37.92 46.08
N ALA A 298 -20.89 -39.21 46.44
CA ALA A 298 -20.60 -39.60 47.80
C ALA A 298 -19.09 -39.53 48.07
N PHE A 299 -18.70 -38.90 49.20
CA PHE A 299 -17.30 -38.72 49.59
C PHE A 299 -16.92 -39.73 50.70
N PRO A 300 -15.72 -40.33 50.69
CA PRO A 300 -15.14 -40.96 51.86
C PRO A 300 -14.98 -39.97 53.00
N ALA A 301 -14.88 -40.44 54.27
CA ALA A 301 -14.84 -39.58 55.43
C ALA A 301 -13.71 -38.48 55.40
N GLU A 302 -12.65 -38.73 54.69
CA GLU A 302 -11.53 -37.77 54.47
C GLU A 302 -11.48 -37.22 53.05
N GLY A 303 -12.44 -37.57 52.18
CA GLY A 303 -12.52 -37.12 50.80
C GLY A 303 -13.13 -35.74 50.68
N ARG A 304 -12.59 -34.94 49.75
CA ARG A 304 -13.16 -33.64 49.36
C ARG A 304 -13.07 -33.45 47.88
N ALA A 305 -14.00 -32.70 47.32
CA ALA A 305 -13.92 -32.17 45.94
C ALA A 305 -13.79 -30.67 46.01
N GLU A 306 -12.97 -30.13 45.17
CA GLU A 306 -12.73 -28.71 45.09
C GLU A 306 -12.59 -28.31 43.62
N TYR A 307 -13.22 -27.21 43.21
CA TYR A 307 -12.93 -26.61 41.90
C TYR A 307 -11.60 -25.87 41.96
N ILE A 308 -10.65 -26.29 41.13
CA ILE A 308 -9.39 -25.58 40.97
C ILE A 308 -9.56 -24.62 39.81
N GLU A 309 -9.50 -23.34 40.11
CA GLU A 309 -9.46 -22.27 39.13
C GLU A 309 -8.04 -21.68 39.07
N PRO A 310 -7.49 -21.44 37.86
CA PRO A 310 -6.23 -20.71 37.74
C PRO A 310 -6.38 -19.29 38.31
N GLY A 311 -5.46 -18.85 39.14
CA GLY A 311 -5.47 -17.47 39.69
C GLY A 311 -5.38 -16.41 38.58
N GLY A 312 -6.33 -15.46 38.55
CA GLY A 312 -6.47 -14.46 37.46
C GLY A 312 -5.40 -13.39 37.34
N ASN A 313 -4.40 -13.36 38.26
CA ASN A 313 -3.38 -12.28 38.31
C ASN A 313 -2.49 -12.21 37.04
N SER A 314 -2.33 -13.31 36.31
CA SER A 314 -1.53 -13.35 35.06
C SER A 314 -2.24 -12.72 33.87
N PHE A 315 -3.59 -12.69 33.87
CA PHE A 315 -4.38 -12.14 32.76
C PHE A 315 -4.24 -10.63 32.65
N ASP A 316 -4.27 -9.91 33.79
CA ASP A 316 -4.14 -8.46 33.82
C ASP A 316 -2.80 -8.00 33.22
N ALA A 317 -1.72 -8.74 33.47
CA ALA A 317 -0.42 -8.43 32.90
C ALA A 317 -0.39 -8.62 31.37
N GLN A 318 -1.08 -9.64 30.86
CA GLN A 318 -1.16 -9.89 29.42
C GLN A 318 -2.08 -8.90 28.70
N PHE A 319 -3.24 -8.53 29.30
CA PHE A 319 -4.09 -7.47 28.78
C PHE A 319 -3.33 -6.14 28.70
N LYS A 320 -2.62 -5.73 29.78
CA LYS A 320 -1.78 -4.54 29.76
C LYS A 320 -0.69 -4.61 28.70
N ARG A 321 -0.12 -5.81 28.47
CA ARG A 321 0.90 -5.97 27.42
C ARG A 321 0.31 -5.80 26.01
N LEU A 322 -0.89 -6.34 25.75
CA LEU A 322 -1.61 -6.13 24.49
C LEU A 322 -1.93 -4.64 24.26
N ASP A 323 -2.46 -3.96 25.28
CA ASP A 323 -2.73 -2.53 25.22
C ASP A 323 -1.48 -1.71 24.91
N GLN A 324 -0.35 -2.03 25.57
CA GLN A 324 0.93 -1.39 25.30
C GLN A 324 1.40 -1.61 23.84
N ILE A 325 1.28 -2.84 23.30
CA ILE A 325 1.65 -3.13 21.92
C ILE A 325 0.73 -2.35 20.98
N GLN A 326 -0.56 -2.31 21.24
CA GLN A 326 -1.53 -1.55 20.44
C GLN A 326 -1.23 -0.05 20.46
N GLN A 327 -0.88 0.50 21.62
CA GLN A 327 -0.44 1.89 21.73
C GLN A 327 0.85 2.13 20.93
N GLN A 328 1.85 1.26 21.03
CA GLN A 328 3.09 1.36 20.25
C GLN A 328 2.82 1.32 18.74
N ILE A 329 1.92 0.44 18.27
CA ILE A 329 1.52 0.38 16.87
C ILE A 329 0.81 1.66 16.44
N ASN A 330 -0.08 2.20 17.28
CA ASN A 330 -0.78 3.44 17.00
C ASN A 330 0.19 4.63 16.97
N ASP A 331 1.11 4.71 17.94
CA ASP A 331 2.10 5.78 18.01
C ASP A 331 3.05 5.74 16.79
N LEU A 332 3.55 4.58 16.40
CA LEU A 332 4.39 4.42 15.22
C LEU A 332 3.60 4.66 13.92
N GLY A 333 2.38 4.12 13.83
CA GLY A 333 1.53 4.25 12.64
C GLY A 333 1.05 5.68 12.43
N LEU A 334 0.61 6.35 13.49
CA LEU A 334 0.15 7.75 13.44
C LEU A 334 1.33 8.73 13.37
N ALA A 335 2.46 8.47 14.05
CA ALA A 335 3.64 9.31 13.95
C ALA A 335 4.24 9.27 12.54
N ALA A 336 4.24 8.10 11.88
CA ALA A 336 4.70 7.98 10.49
C ALA A 336 3.82 8.75 9.51
N VAL A 337 2.54 9.00 9.84
CA VAL A 337 1.54 9.56 8.94
C VAL A 337 1.15 10.98 9.32
N LEU A 338 0.92 11.25 10.59
CA LEU A 338 0.31 12.51 11.04
C LEU A 338 1.25 13.35 11.91
N GLY A 339 2.44 12.84 12.27
CA GLY A 339 3.30 13.51 13.25
C GLY A 339 2.60 13.71 14.61
N GLN A 340 1.53 12.97 14.89
CA GLN A 340 0.76 13.13 16.12
C GLN A 340 1.09 12.03 17.12
N LYS A 341 1.68 12.41 18.24
CA LYS A 341 1.62 11.58 19.46
C LYS A 341 0.27 11.78 20.12
N LEU A 342 -0.37 10.69 20.54
CA LEU A 342 -1.66 10.71 21.26
C LEU A 342 -1.57 11.28 22.69
N SER A 343 -0.37 11.66 23.17
CA SER A 343 -0.18 12.31 24.47
C SER A 343 -0.61 13.78 24.43
N ALA A 344 -1.10 14.29 25.56
CA ALA A 344 -1.50 15.68 25.73
C ALA A 344 -0.31 16.63 25.55
N GLU A 345 -0.05 17.04 24.32
CA GLU A 345 1.02 17.96 23.93
C GLU A 345 0.48 19.37 23.66
N THR A 346 1.35 20.36 23.80
CA THR A 346 1.02 21.75 23.46
C THR A 346 0.75 21.89 21.97
N ALA A 347 -0.02 22.90 21.58
CA ALA A 347 -0.35 23.19 20.17
C ALA A 347 0.90 23.35 19.30
N GLU A 348 2.02 23.83 19.87
CA GLU A 348 3.31 24.02 19.21
C GLU A 348 3.98 22.66 18.90
N ALA A 349 3.99 21.72 19.85
CA ALA A 349 4.52 20.37 19.66
C ALA A 349 3.72 19.62 18.58
N LYS A 350 2.40 19.76 18.55
CA LYS A 350 1.54 19.22 17.50
C LYS A 350 1.84 19.76 16.11
N ARG A 351 2.26 21.04 15.99
CA ARG A 351 2.65 21.63 14.69
C ARG A 351 3.96 21.09 14.18
N ILE A 352 4.96 20.88 15.09
CA ILE A 352 6.27 20.34 14.72
C ILE A 352 6.14 18.88 14.29
N ASP A 353 5.38 18.07 15.00
CA ASP A 353 5.14 16.66 14.68
C ASP A 353 4.37 16.49 13.36
N ARG A 354 3.38 17.38 13.09
CA ARG A 354 2.70 17.43 11.79
C ARG A 354 3.67 17.69 10.64
N SER A 355 4.58 18.66 10.79
CA SER A 355 5.52 19.01 9.73
C SER A 355 6.48 17.87 9.36
N GLN A 356 6.79 16.97 10.30
CA GLN A 356 7.64 15.80 10.05
C GLN A 356 6.87 14.66 9.34
N GLY A 357 5.65 14.37 9.77
CA GLY A 357 4.79 13.38 9.11
C GLY A 357 4.41 13.79 7.69
N ASP A 358 4.04 15.05 7.48
CA ASP A 358 3.77 15.62 6.16
C ASP A 358 4.98 15.51 5.24
N SER A 359 6.22 15.66 5.75
CA SER A 359 7.43 15.56 4.93
C SER A 359 7.67 14.15 4.38
N THR A 360 7.39 13.11 5.17
CA THR A 360 7.53 11.71 4.73
C THR A 360 6.49 11.34 3.68
N MET A 361 5.22 11.66 3.94
CA MET A 361 4.14 11.41 2.99
C MET A 361 4.30 12.23 1.70
N MET A 362 4.76 13.49 1.80
CA MET A 362 5.11 14.30 0.63
C MET A 362 6.21 13.66 -0.22
N SER A 363 7.25 13.12 0.42
CA SER A 363 8.32 12.40 -0.31
C SER A 363 7.76 11.19 -1.05
N ILE A 364 6.88 10.41 -0.42
CA ILE A 364 6.23 9.25 -1.04
C ILE A 364 5.34 9.70 -2.22
N ALA A 365 4.54 10.76 -2.05
CA ALA A 365 3.71 11.32 -3.11
C ALA A 365 4.54 11.82 -4.30
N GLN A 366 5.68 12.48 -4.02
CA GLN A 366 6.61 12.93 -5.06
C GLN A 366 7.20 11.73 -5.83
N GLN A 367 7.62 10.67 -5.15
CA GLN A 367 8.12 9.46 -5.79
C GLN A 367 7.06 8.78 -6.67
N MET A 368 5.80 8.77 -6.22
CA MET A 368 4.68 8.27 -7.02
C MET A 368 4.47 9.13 -8.26
N GLN A 369 4.48 10.46 -8.10
CA GLN A 369 4.36 11.39 -9.23
C GLN A 369 5.49 11.20 -10.24
N ASP A 370 6.75 11.16 -9.79
CA ASP A 370 7.93 10.97 -10.66
C ASP A 370 7.83 9.63 -11.43
N MET A 371 7.33 8.58 -10.80
CA MET A 371 7.11 7.29 -11.45
C MET A 371 6.03 7.37 -12.53
N ILE A 372 4.89 8.01 -12.25
CA ILE A 372 3.81 8.18 -13.21
C ILE A 372 4.29 9.06 -14.39
N ASP A 373 4.98 10.18 -14.11
CA ASP A 373 5.52 11.06 -15.15
C ASP A 373 6.52 10.33 -16.07
N ASN A 374 7.40 9.51 -15.49
CA ASN A 374 8.30 8.66 -16.27
C ASN A 374 7.53 7.60 -17.09
N SER A 375 6.49 7.03 -16.54
CA SER A 375 5.64 6.07 -17.25
C SER A 375 4.87 6.73 -18.39
N LEU A 376 4.38 7.98 -18.20
CA LEU A 376 3.79 8.79 -19.27
C LEU A 376 4.82 9.08 -20.38
N ARG A 377 6.07 9.40 -20.01
CA ARG A 377 7.15 9.61 -20.97
C ARG A 377 7.37 8.37 -21.84
N PHE A 378 7.51 7.20 -21.24
CA PHE A 378 7.66 5.94 -21.99
C PHE A 378 6.43 5.60 -22.83
N HIS A 379 5.24 5.86 -22.31
CA HIS A 379 3.98 5.66 -23.04
C HIS A 379 3.94 6.55 -24.29
N GLY A 380 4.34 7.83 -24.17
CA GLY A 380 4.48 8.74 -25.30
C GLY A 380 5.54 8.29 -26.29
N GLU A 381 6.69 7.78 -25.84
CA GLU A 381 7.73 7.23 -26.72
C GLU A 381 7.21 6.11 -27.62
N PHE A 382 6.38 5.18 -27.07
CA PHE A 382 5.73 4.13 -27.86
C PHE A 382 4.73 4.69 -28.89
N LEU A 383 4.06 5.79 -28.58
CA LEU A 383 3.14 6.47 -29.49
C LEU A 383 3.84 7.47 -30.41
N GLN A 384 5.16 7.64 -30.30
CA GLN A 384 5.95 8.64 -30.99
C GLN A 384 5.50 10.09 -30.68
N ASP A 385 4.93 10.31 -29.49
CA ASP A 385 4.56 11.63 -28.99
C ASP A 385 5.67 12.18 -28.08
N THR A 386 6.16 13.37 -28.38
CA THR A 386 7.23 14.03 -27.62
C THR A 386 6.74 14.87 -26.45
N ARG A 387 5.44 15.00 -26.29
CA ARG A 387 4.79 15.78 -25.22
C ARG A 387 3.69 14.98 -24.54
N PRO A 388 4.05 13.94 -23.76
CA PRO A 388 3.08 13.04 -23.13
C PRO A 388 2.31 13.68 -21.98
N GLY A 389 2.66 14.90 -21.58
CA GLY A 389 2.11 15.58 -20.42
C GLY A 389 2.81 15.21 -19.12
N SER A 390 2.21 15.57 -18.02
CA SER A 390 2.66 15.27 -16.66
C SER A 390 1.46 15.04 -15.75
N CYS A 391 1.72 14.56 -14.52
CA CYS A 391 0.66 14.42 -13.54
C CYS A 391 0.95 15.18 -12.25
N TYR A 392 -0.09 15.35 -11.45
CA TYR A 392 0.00 15.84 -10.09
C TYR A 392 -0.65 14.82 -9.14
N VAL A 393 0.14 14.32 -8.20
CA VAL A 393 -0.33 13.44 -7.12
C VAL A 393 -0.62 14.27 -5.88
N ASN A 394 -1.74 13.99 -5.22
CA ASN A 394 -2.19 14.71 -4.04
C ASN A 394 -1.13 14.78 -2.93
N ARG A 395 -0.95 15.96 -2.37
CA ARG A 395 -0.05 16.25 -1.24
C ARG A 395 -0.79 16.81 -0.02
N ASP A 396 -2.11 16.92 -0.10
CA ASP A 396 -2.97 17.29 1.02
C ASP A 396 -3.58 16.01 1.62
N PHE A 397 -2.93 15.48 2.65
CA PHE A 397 -3.28 14.17 3.22
C PHE A 397 -4.39 14.25 4.28
N LEU A 398 -4.62 15.42 4.87
CA LEU A 398 -5.49 15.58 6.04
C LEU A 398 -6.84 16.23 5.74
N GLY A 399 -7.04 16.74 4.51
CA GLY A 399 -8.29 17.41 4.11
C GLY A 399 -8.60 18.61 4.98
N GLN A 400 -7.72 19.59 5.03
CA GLN A 400 -8.05 20.83 5.71
C GLN A 400 -9.09 21.58 4.86
N ARG A 401 -10.36 21.45 5.24
CA ARG A 401 -11.38 22.34 4.72
C ARG A 401 -11.05 23.76 5.17
N LEU A 402 -11.11 24.70 4.22
CA LEU A 402 -11.01 26.11 4.56
C LEU A 402 -12.20 26.51 5.43
N ASP A 403 -11.90 27.10 6.57
CA ASP A 403 -12.91 27.69 7.44
C ASP A 403 -13.42 29.02 6.88
N ALA A 404 -14.59 29.46 7.32
CA ALA A 404 -15.18 30.73 6.88
C ALA A 404 -14.23 31.93 7.03
N PRO A 405 -13.39 32.07 8.07
CA PRO A 405 -12.36 33.10 8.16
C PRO A 405 -11.29 33.01 7.07
N ASP A 406 -10.86 31.81 6.69
CA ASP A 406 -9.84 31.59 5.66
C ASP A 406 -10.37 31.98 4.28
N ILE A 407 -11.62 31.60 3.98
CA ILE A 407 -12.34 31.98 2.76
C ILE A 407 -12.47 33.52 2.67
N ALA A 408 -12.84 34.18 3.78
CA ALA A 408 -12.94 35.62 3.84
C ALA A 408 -11.59 36.32 3.59
N ALA A 409 -10.49 35.75 4.15
CA ALA A 409 -9.15 36.29 3.91
C ALA A 409 -8.72 36.13 2.43
N LEU A 410 -9.00 34.99 1.81
CA LEU A 410 -8.73 34.76 0.38
C LEU A 410 -9.52 35.74 -0.52
N LEU A 411 -10.80 35.96 -0.21
CA LEU A 411 -11.64 36.94 -0.93
C LEU A 411 -11.11 38.38 -0.76
N GLN A 412 -10.60 38.74 0.42
CA GLN A 412 -9.97 40.06 0.65
C GLN A 412 -8.70 40.20 -0.18
N LEU A 413 -7.83 39.17 -0.27
CA LEU A 413 -6.64 39.20 -1.10
C LEU A 413 -6.97 39.34 -2.60
N TYR A 414 -8.03 38.67 -3.04
CA TYR A 414 -8.52 38.79 -4.41
C TYR A 414 -9.08 40.17 -4.70
N THR A 415 -9.95 40.70 -3.83
CA THR A 415 -10.53 42.03 -3.99
C THR A 415 -9.49 43.17 -3.91
N ALA A 416 -8.40 42.94 -3.15
CA ALA A 416 -7.24 43.83 -3.10
C ALA A 416 -6.33 43.72 -4.34
N GLY A 417 -6.63 42.83 -5.29
CA GLY A 417 -5.80 42.58 -6.48
C GLY A 417 -4.46 41.91 -6.21
N THR A 418 -4.27 41.29 -5.03
CA THR A 418 -3.02 40.66 -4.64
C THR A 418 -2.88 39.27 -5.25
N ILE A 419 -4.00 38.58 -5.49
CA ILE A 419 -4.06 37.25 -6.12
C ILE A 419 -5.00 37.28 -7.33
N THR A 420 -4.76 36.43 -8.31
CA THR A 420 -5.60 36.29 -9.50
C THR A 420 -6.86 35.48 -9.21
N GLN A 421 -7.88 35.57 -10.08
CA GLN A 421 -9.08 34.74 -10.00
C GLN A 421 -8.73 33.26 -10.06
N LYS A 422 -7.79 32.84 -10.93
CA LYS A 422 -7.28 31.47 -11.01
C LYS A 422 -6.73 31.01 -9.66
N THR A 423 -5.86 31.81 -9.05
CA THR A 423 -5.27 31.48 -7.73
C THR A 423 -6.33 31.35 -6.63
N LEU A 424 -7.36 32.22 -6.67
CA LEU A 424 -8.48 32.11 -5.73
C LEU A 424 -9.25 30.79 -5.91
N LEU A 425 -9.64 30.46 -7.15
CA LEU A 425 -10.39 29.26 -7.47
C LEU A 425 -9.57 28.00 -7.15
N ASP A 426 -8.28 27.97 -7.50
CA ASP A 426 -7.36 26.88 -7.13
C ASP A 426 -7.32 26.67 -5.62
N ARG A 427 -7.21 27.74 -4.83
CA ARG A 427 -7.20 27.65 -3.37
C ARG A 427 -8.53 27.20 -2.75
N LEU A 428 -9.66 27.62 -3.33
CA LEU A 428 -10.99 27.18 -2.89
C LEU A 428 -11.24 25.71 -3.25
N ALA A 429 -10.77 25.25 -4.41
CA ALA A 429 -10.82 23.85 -4.83
C ALA A 429 -9.90 22.96 -3.96
N ASP A 430 -8.66 23.41 -3.72
CA ASP A 430 -7.73 22.71 -2.81
C ASP A 430 -8.27 22.61 -1.38
N GLY A 431 -8.97 23.66 -0.92
CA GLY A 431 -9.59 23.73 0.40
C GLY A 431 -10.96 23.05 0.49
N GLU A 432 -11.35 22.25 -0.51
CA GLU A 432 -12.63 21.49 -0.55
C GLU A 432 -13.90 22.35 -0.31
N VAL A 433 -13.85 23.61 -0.72
CA VAL A 433 -15.00 24.52 -0.70
C VAL A 433 -15.84 24.34 -1.95
N LEU A 434 -15.18 24.04 -3.06
CA LEU A 434 -15.78 23.70 -4.36
C LEU A 434 -15.88 22.18 -4.48
N GLY A 435 -16.86 21.68 -5.21
CA GLY A 435 -17.06 20.23 -5.38
C GLY A 435 -15.90 19.56 -6.12
N ASP A 436 -15.75 18.25 -5.95
CA ASP A 436 -14.66 17.46 -6.55
C ASP A 436 -14.68 17.46 -8.10
N GLU A 437 -15.82 17.74 -8.69
CA GLU A 437 -16.03 17.84 -10.16
C GLU A 437 -15.77 19.25 -10.71
N PHE A 438 -15.33 20.22 -9.86
CA PHE A 438 -15.10 21.59 -10.26
C PHE A 438 -13.76 21.75 -10.98
N GLU A 439 -13.81 22.05 -12.28
CA GLU A 439 -12.65 22.31 -13.14
C GLU A 439 -12.39 23.81 -13.23
N VAL A 440 -11.25 24.27 -12.67
CA VAL A 440 -10.90 25.69 -12.58
C VAL A 440 -10.73 26.34 -13.95
N GLU A 441 -10.15 25.60 -14.92
CA GLU A 441 -9.96 26.05 -16.29
C GLU A 441 -11.30 26.26 -17.01
N GLU A 442 -12.24 25.31 -16.90
CA GLU A 442 -13.57 25.43 -17.52
C GLU A 442 -14.35 26.64 -16.96
N GLU A 443 -14.29 26.85 -15.65
CA GLU A 443 -14.95 28.01 -15.01
C GLU A 443 -14.34 29.34 -15.42
N LEU A 444 -13.02 29.40 -15.58
CA LEU A 444 -12.33 30.61 -16.08
C LEU A 444 -12.71 30.91 -17.53
N GLU A 445 -12.78 29.89 -18.39
CA GLU A 445 -13.22 30.07 -19.77
C GLU A 445 -14.69 30.52 -19.85
N ALA A 446 -15.57 29.90 -19.07
CA ALA A 446 -16.98 30.26 -18.96
C ALA A 446 -17.14 31.72 -18.49
N THR A 447 -16.39 32.12 -17.46
CA THR A 447 -16.44 33.47 -16.92
C THR A 447 -15.92 34.53 -17.91
N GLN A 448 -14.91 34.19 -18.73
CA GLN A 448 -14.41 35.06 -19.80
C GLN A 448 -15.43 35.22 -20.92
N LEU A 449 -16.10 34.13 -21.31
CA LEU A 449 -17.18 34.15 -22.31
C LEU A 449 -18.37 35.00 -21.85
N ASP A 450 -18.78 34.85 -20.58
CA ASP A 450 -19.87 35.68 -20.00
C ASP A 450 -19.50 37.15 -19.92
N GLY A 451 -18.23 37.50 -19.60
CA GLY A 451 -17.72 38.85 -19.61
C GLY A 451 -17.76 39.48 -21.00
N LEU A 452 -17.43 38.74 -22.04
CA LEU A 452 -17.49 39.22 -23.44
C LEU A 452 -18.94 39.43 -23.93
N THR A 453 -19.87 38.57 -23.50
CA THR A 453 -21.30 38.71 -23.83
C THR A 453 -21.94 39.91 -23.10
N ALA A 454 -21.57 40.14 -21.84
CA ALA A 454 -22.05 41.29 -21.07
C ALA A 454 -21.57 42.66 -21.63
N GLU A 455 -20.34 42.73 -22.16
CA GLU A 455 -19.85 43.93 -22.84
C GLU A 455 -20.54 44.19 -24.18
N SER A 456 -21.02 43.15 -24.88
CA SER A 456 -21.73 43.26 -26.16
C SER A 456 -23.19 43.72 -26.01
N GLU A 457 -23.82 43.53 -24.85
CA GLU A 457 -25.19 43.91 -24.54
C GLU A 457 -25.33 45.31 -23.88
N SER A 458 -24.26 46.06 -23.68
CA SER A 458 -24.33 47.41 -23.15
C SER A 458 -25.01 48.34 -24.16
N PRO A 459 -26.17 48.93 -23.85
CA PRO A 459 -26.87 49.81 -24.82
C PRO A 459 -26.04 51.07 -25.08
N GLN A 460 -25.72 51.31 -26.36
CA GLN A 460 -25.15 52.57 -26.80
C GLN A 460 -26.16 53.69 -26.54
N ILE A 461 -25.91 54.50 -25.53
CA ILE A 461 -26.63 55.74 -25.31
C ILE A 461 -26.21 56.70 -26.41
N THR A 462 -27.00 56.78 -27.45
CA THR A 462 -26.91 57.87 -28.46
C THR A 462 -27.33 59.17 -27.81
N PRO A 463 -26.52 60.29 -27.86
CA PRO A 463 -26.96 61.62 -27.36
C PRO A 463 -28.00 62.14 -28.27
N ASN A 464 -29.22 62.35 -27.78
CA ASN A 464 -30.31 63.04 -28.48
C ASN A 464 -29.99 64.53 -28.60
N GLN A 465 -29.74 65.01 -29.84
CA GLN A 465 -29.65 66.43 -30.18
C GLN A 465 -31.08 66.93 -30.39
N ASP A 466 -31.74 67.37 -29.37
CA ASP A 466 -32.92 68.23 -29.51
C ASP A 466 -32.55 69.73 -29.33
N GLN A 467 -32.39 70.35 -30.47
CA GLN A 467 -32.45 71.79 -30.58
C GLN A 467 -33.89 72.29 -30.41
N THR A 468 -34.22 72.93 -29.32
CA THR A 468 -35.47 73.63 -29.19
C THR A 468 -35.18 75.13 -29.30
N THR A 469 -35.50 75.63 -30.42
CA THR A 469 -35.66 77.10 -30.68
C THR A 469 -36.86 77.68 -29.93
N LEU A 470 -36.65 78.65 -29.11
CA LEU A 470 -37.68 79.54 -28.53
C LEU A 470 -38.06 80.64 -29.50
N PRO A 471 -39.34 80.96 -29.71
CA PRO A 471 -39.79 82.20 -30.28
C PRO A 471 -40.12 83.22 -29.18
N ARG A 472 -39.70 84.44 -29.40
CA ARG A 472 -40.08 85.74 -28.82
C ARG A 472 -40.95 85.82 -27.58
#